data_514f293cccf9264be707e0efb9a18740
#
_entry.id   514f293cccf9264be707e0efb9a18740
#
_cell.length_a   1.000
_cell.length_b   1.000
_cell.length_c   1.000
_cell.angle_alpha   90.00
_cell.angle_beta   90.00
_cell.angle_gamma   90.00
#
_symmetry.space_group_name_H-M   'P 1'
#
loop_
_entity.id
_entity.type
_entity.pdbx_description
1 polymer ?
#
loop_
_entity_poly.entity_id
_entity_poly.type
_entity_poly.pdbx_seq_one_letter_code
_entity_poly.pdbx_strand_id
1 'polypeptide(L)'
;MTNYLLDTNTASHVIKGDIPRVRVRLLKVPMHCVAVSVVTQAELQYGVAKRGHPQGLATRVREFLARVTVLAWTPDVAEVYGDLRAQCEAGGVPLAPMDIMIAAHAKALELAALKGGETAMLITRDRAFWRVPGGLALDDWTQ
;
A
#
# COMPACT_ATOMS: atom_id res chain seq x y z
N MET A 1 -13.54 13.15 -0.40
CA MET A 1 -12.87 12.24 -1.35
C MET A 1 -11.97 11.27 -0.58
N THR A 2 -11.93 10.03 -1.00
CA THR A 2 -11.10 9.00 -0.36
C THR A 2 -9.91 8.70 -1.25
N ASN A 3 -8.71 8.68 -0.66
CA ASN A 3 -7.49 8.21 -1.31
C ASN A 3 -7.24 6.75 -0.90
N TYR A 4 -6.82 5.93 -1.84
CA TYR A 4 -6.61 4.49 -1.63
C TYR A 4 -5.13 4.17 -1.80
N LEU A 5 -4.50 3.73 -0.71
CA LEU A 5 -3.12 3.25 -0.75
C LEU A 5 -3.15 1.72 -0.86
N LEU A 6 -2.63 1.18 -1.96
CA LEU A 6 -2.57 -0.26 -2.14
C LEU A 6 -1.31 -0.80 -1.47
N ASP A 7 -1.43 -1.89 -0.69
CA ASP A 7 -0.24 -2.61 -0.25
C ASP A 7 0.40 -3.37 -1.42
N THR A 8 1.59 -3.93 -1.20
CA THR A 8 2.33 -4.58 -2.28
C THR A 8 1.58 -5.78 -2.86
N ASN A 9 0.93 -6.59 -2.02
CA ASN A 9 0.18 -7.75 -2.51
C ASN A 9 -1.02 -7.33 -3.34
N THR A 10 -1.77 -6.33 -2.91
CA THR A 10 -2.91 -5.81 -3.68
C THR A 10 -2.45 -5.23 -5.01
N ALA A 11 -1.37 -4.44 -5.02
CA ALA A 11 -0.77 -3.92 -6.25
C ALA A 11 -0.35 -5.06 -7.19
N SER A 12 0.25 -6.10 -6.64
CA SER A 12 0.64 -7.29 -7.40
C SER A 12 -0.57 -7.98 -8.06
N HIS A 13 -1.69 -8.09 -7.35
CA HIS A 13 -2.93 -8.67 -7.91
C HIS A 13 -3.54 -7.77 -9.00
N VAL A 14 -3.43 -6.45 -8.86
CA VAL A 14 -3.83 -5.53 -9.95
C VAL A 14 -2.99 -5.80 -11.20
N ILE A 15 -1.67 -5.91 -11.04
CA ILE A 15 -0.74 -6.13 -12.15
C ILE A 15 -1.00 -7.49 -12.84
N LYS A 16 -1.20 -8.55 -12.05
CA LYS A 16 -1.45 -9.90 -12.56
C LYS A 16 -2.84 -10.05 -13.18
N GLY A 17 -3.82 -9.34 -12.64
CA GLY A 17 -5.22 -9.51 -13.04
C GLY A 17 -5.81 -10.85 -12.66
N ASP A 18 -5.26 -11.52 -11.65
CA ASP A 18 -5.62 -12.89 -11.26
C ASP A 18 -6.81 -12.98 -10.29
N ILE A 19 -7.18 -11.88 -9.65
CA ILE A 19 -8.35 -11.82 -8.78
C ILE A 19 -9.37 -10.85 -9.38
N PRO A 20 -10.45 -11.38 -10.00
CA PRO A 20 -11.43 -10.52 -10.70
C PRO A 20 -12.06 -9.45 -9.81
N ARG A 21 -12.29 -9.74 -8.54
CA ARG A 21 -12.90 -8.79 -7.59
C ARG A 21 -12.03 -7.53 -7.41
N VAL A 22 -10.72 -7.69 -7.38
CA VAL A 22 -9.78 -6.56 -7.28
C VAL A 22 -9.96 -5.60 -8.46
N ARG A 23 -10.06 -6.14 -9.67
CA ARG A 23 -10.31 -5.32 -10.86
C ARG A 23 -11.65 -4.60 -10.80
N VAL A 24 -12.69 -5.30 -10.38
CA VAL A 24 -14.04 -4.70 -10.23
C VAL A 24 -13.98 -3.52 -9.25
N ARG A 25 -13.34 -3.71 -8.11
CA ARG A 25 -13.21 -2.67 -7.08
C ARG A 25 -12.38 -1.48 -7.59
N LEU A 26 -11.27 -1.76 -8.28
CA LEU A 26 -10.40 -0.73 -8.85
C LEU A 26 -11.14 0.15 -9.87
N LEU A 27 -11.97 -0.45 -10.71
CA LEU A 27 -12.70 0.28 -11.75
C LEU A 27 -13.78 1.22 -11.19
N LYS A 28 -14.14 1.06 -9.92
CA LYS A 28 -15.15 1.91 -9.26
C LYS A 28 -14.56 3.19 -8.66
N VAL A 29 -13.24 3.34 -8.66
CA VAL A 29 -12.58 4.51 -8.06
C VAL A 29 -11.80 5.27 -9.11
N PRO A 30 -11.68 6.61 -8.98
CA PRO A 30 -10.85 7.38 -9.89
C PRO A 30 -9.37 7.02 -9.73
N MET A 31 -8.64 6.85 -10.84
CA MET A 31 -7.22 6.48 -10.80
C MET A 31 -6.35 7.49 -10.06
N HIS A 32 -6.71 8.78 -10.10
CA HIS A 32 -5.95 9.79 -9.37
C HIS A 32 -6.09 9.67 -7.85
N CYS A 33 -7.03 8.85 -7.36
CA CYS A 33 -7.19 8.55 -5.94
C CYS A 33 -6.44 7.27 -5.53
N VAL A 34 -5.81 6.57 -6.47
CA VAL A 34 -5.09 5.32 -6.20
C VAL A 34 -3.59 5.62 -6.12
N ALA A 35 -2.99 5.20 -5.01
CA ALA A 35 -1.58 5.44 -4.73
C ALA A 35 -0.91 4.18 -4.22
N VAL A 36 0.41 4.16 -4.33
CA VAL A 36 1.27 3.18 -3.65
C VAL A 36 2.41 3.92 -2.97
N SER A 37 2.94 3.33 -1.91
CA SER A 37 4.18 3.80 -1.29
C SER A 37 5.36 3.53 -2.22
N VAL A 38 6.40 4.37 -2.16
CA VAL A 38 7.68 4.07 -2.81
C VAL A 38 8.26 2.73 -2.32
N VAL A 39 7.92 2.30 -1.11
CA VAL A 39 8.28 0.97 -0.59
C VAL A 39 7.67 -0.13 -1.47
N THR A 40 6.40 0.02 -1.85
CA THR A 40 5.74 -0.92 -2.77
C THR A 40 6.43 -0.92 -4.15
N GLN A 41 6.78 0.25 -4.68
CA GLN A 41 7.57 0.32 -5.91
C GLN A 41 8.86 -0.49 -5.78
N ALA A 42 9.59 -0.32 -4.68
CA ALA A 42 10.84 -1.05 -4.44
C ALA A 42 10.60 -2.57 -4.42
N GLU A 43 9.55 -3.04 -3.75
CA GLU A 43 9.21 -4.45 -3.71
C GLU A 43 8.81 -5.01 -5.08
N LEU A 44 8.03 -4.25 -5.85
CA LEU A 44 7.66 -4.66 -7.20
C LEU A 44 8.87 -4.75 -8.12
N GLN A 45 9.77 -3.77 -8.05
CA GLN A 45 11.00 -3.78 -8.84
C GLN A 45 11.96 -4.90 -8.41
N TYR A 46 12.04 -5.19 -7.12
CA TYR A 46 12.76 -6.34 -6.63
C TYR A 46 12.20 -7.65 -7.20
N GLY A 47 10.88 -7.79 -7.23
CA GLY A 47 10.22 -8.97 -7.79
C GLY A 47 10.55 -9.20 -9.26
N VAL A 48 10.65 -8.12 -10.05
CA VAL A 48 11.10 -8.19 -11.44
C VAL A 48 12.56 -8.64 -11.53
N ALA A 49 13.44 -8.00 -10.76
CA ALA A 49 14.87 -8.31 -10.76
C ALA A 49 15.15 -9.75 -10.32
N LYS A 50 14.49 -10.20 -9.26
CA LYS A 50 14.63 -11.56 -8.73
C LYS A 50 14.29 -12.63 -9.77
N ARG A 51 13.34 -12.34 -10.67
CA ARG A 51 12.92 -13.26 -11.73
C ARG A 51 13.72 -13.12 -13.02
N GLY A 52 14.80 -12.34 -13.01
CA GLY A 52 15.67 -12.15 -14.17
C GLY A 52 15.13 -11.14 -15.20
N HIS A 53 14.32 -10.18 -14.76
CA HIS A 53 13.75 -9.13 -15.61
C HIS A 53 12.91 -9.67 -16.78
N PRO A 54 11.89 -10.53 -16.54
CA PRO A 54 11.01 -10.97 -17.63
C PRO A 54 10.37 -9.74 -18.28
N GLN A 55 10.48 -9.62 -19.60
CA GLN A 55 10.05 -8.40 -20.30
C GLN A 55 8.57 -8.10 -20.09
N GLY A 56 7.72 -9.11 -20.16
CA GLY A 56 6.28 -8.94 -19.94
C GLY A 56 5.95 -8.43 -18.56
N LEU A 57 6.58 -8.99 -17.51
CA LEU A 57 6.39 -8.55 -16.14
C LEU A 57 6.94 -7.13 -15.93
N ALA A 58 8.14 -6.86 -16.43
CA ALA A 58 8.77 -5.54 -16.32
C ALA A 58 7.88 -4.46 -16.96
N THR A 59 7.29 -4.74 -18.11
CA THR A 59 6.39 -3.82 -18.80
C THR A 59 5.12 -3.57 -17.99
N ARG A 60 4.49 -4.62 -17.46
CA ARG A 60 3.27 -4.48 -16.68
C ARG A 60 3.50 -3.69 -15.38
N VAL A 61 4.63 -3.93 -14.71
CA VAL A 61 5.00 -3.18 -13.50
C VAL A 61 5.20 -1.69 -13.86
N ARG A 62 5.94 -1.40 -14.92
CA ARG A 62 6.17 -0.02 -15.36
C ARG A 62 4.87 0.69 -15.72
N GLU A 63 3.98 0.03 -16.43
CA GLU A 63 2.68 0.59 -16.81
C GLU A 63 1.80 0.87 -15.59
N PHE A 64 1.79 -0.05 -14.63
CA PHE A 64 1.07 0.14 -13.38
C PHE A 64 1.58 1.36 -12.63
N LEU A 65 2.91 1.45 -12.43
CA LEU A 65 3.52 2.57 -11.71
C LEU A 65 3.31 3.92 -12.40
N ALA A 66 3.15 3.92 -13.73
CA ALA A 66 2.85 5.13 -14.48
C ALA A 66 1.41 5.62 -14.28
N ARG A 67 0.49 4.74 -13.92
CA ARG A 67 -0.93 5.06 -13.76
C ARG A 67 -1.32 5.50 -12.36
N VAL A 68 -0.64 4.98 -11.34
CA VAL A 68 -0.91 5.30 -9.93
C VAL A 68 0.01 6.43 -9.46
N THR A 69 -0.35 7.06 -8.35
CA THR A 69 0.54 8.00 -7.68
C THR A 69 1.51 7.22 -6.81
N VAL A 70 2.80 7.40 -7.01
CA VAL A 70 3.82 6.83 -6.12
C VAL A 70 4.18 7.87 -5.08
N LEU A 71 3.93 7.57 -3.82
CA LEU A 71 4.17 8.48 -2.71
C LEU A 71 5.59 8.33 -2.18
N ALA A 72 6.31 9.46 -2.09
CA ALA A 72 7.66 9.50 -1.55
C ALA A 72 7.66 9.25 -0.04
N TRP A 73 8.73 8.65 0.45
CA TRP A 73 8.98 8.51 1.88
C TRP A 73 9.47 9.85 2.43
N THR A 74 8.71 10.46 3.34
CA THR A 74 9.04 11.77 3.92
C THR A 74 9.48 11.64 5.37
N PRO A 75 10.11 12.68 5.95
CA PRO A 75 10.42 12.67 7.39
C PRO A 75 9.21 12.44 8.28
N ASP A 76 8.04 12.96 7.92
CA ASP A 76 6.81 12.73 8.67
C ASP A 76 6.43 11.25 8.71
N VAL A 77 6.57 10.54 7.59
CA VAL A 77 6.33 9.10 7.53
C VAL A 77 7.33 8.34 8.39
N ALA A 78 8.59 8.78 8.39
CA ALA A 78 9.65 8.17 9.21
C ALA A 78 9.33 8.27 10.71
N GLU A 79 8.81 9.40 11.18
CA GLU A 79 8.38 9.57 12.57
C GLU A 79 7.26 8.59 12.94
N VAL A 80 6.23 8.52 12.08
CA VAL A 80 5.12 7.58 12.28
C VAL A 80 5.64 6.13 12.33
N TYR A 81 6.57 5.80 11.44
CA TYR A 81 7.17 4.47 11.38
C TYR A 81 7.86 4.08 12.68
N GLY A 82 8.68 4.97 13.25
CA GLY A 82 9.42 4.69 14.46
C GLY A 82 8.50 4.31 15.61
N ASP A 83 7.47 5.12 15.86
CA ASP A 83 6.50 4.87 16.91
C ASP A 83 5.67 3.62 16.64
N LEU A 84 5.20 3.46 15.41
CA LEU A 84 4.34 2.35 15.04
C LEU A 84 5.07 1.01 15.13
N ARG A 85 6.31 0.95 14.69
CA ARG A 85 7.13 -0.27 14.79
C ARG A 85 7.35 -0.68 16.24
N ALA A 86 7.69 0.27 17.11
CA ALA A 86 7.87 -0.02 18.52
C ALA A 86 6.57 -0.56 19.15
N GLN A 87 5.43 0.01 18.80
CA GLN A 87 4.12 -0.44 19.29
C GLN A 87 3.76 -1.83 18.75
N CYS A 88 4.03 -2.09 17.47
CA CYS A 88 3.77 -3.40 16.86
C CYS A 88 4.60 -4.50 17.53
N GLU A 89 5.89 -4.24 17.76
CA GLU A 89 6.78 -5.21 18.42
C GLU A 89 6.33 -5.46 19.85
N ALA A 90 5.99 -4.42 20.60
CA ALA A 90 5.49 -4.55 21.97
C ALA A 90 4.17 -5.32 22.04
N GLY A 91 3.30 -5.16 21.04
CA GLY A 91 2.00 -5.83 20.97
C GLY A 91 2.00 -7.19 20.28
N GLY A 92 3.15 -7.66 19.81
CA GLY A 92 3.26 -8.95 19.11
C GLY A 92 2.53 -8.99 17.76
N VAL A 93 2.41 -7.86 17.07
CA VAL A 93 1.77 -7.81 15.75
C VAL A 93 2.71 -8.42 14.73
N PRO A 94 2.29 -9.48 13.97
CA PRO A 94 3.18 -10.23 13.09
C PRO A 94 3.33 -9.57 11.71
N LEU A 95 3.80 -8.33 11.66
CA LEU A 95 4.11 -7.61 10.44
C LEU A 95 5.63 -7.53 10.26
N ALA A 96 6.10 -7.82 9.04
CA ALA A 96 7.49 -7.61 8.67
C ALA A 96 7.81 -6.11 8.62
N PRO A 97 9.08 -5.71 8.77
CA PRO A 97 9.44 -4.28 8.75
C PRO A 97 8.93 -3.52 7.51
N MET A 98 8.98 -4.11 6.32
CA MET A 98 8.48 -3.44 5.12
C MET A 98 6.97 -3.25 5.14
N ASP A 99 6.22 -4.20 5.72
CA ASP A 99 4.77 -4.04 5.91
C ASP A 99 4.47 -2.95 6.94
N ILE A 100 5.29 -2.83 7.98
CA ILE A 100 5.17 -1.74 8.95
C ILE A 100 5.46 -0.39 8.27
N MET A 101 6.41 -0.35 7.33
CA MET A 101 6.64 0.87 6.53
C MET A 101 5.39 1.26 5.74
N ILE A 102 4.73 0.31 5.11
CA ILE A 102 3.49 0.55 4.37
C ILE A 102 2.38 1.02 5.33
N ALA A 103 2.24 0.39 6.49
CA ALA A 103 1.27 0.78 7.51
C ALA A 103 1.53 2.22 8.01
N ALA A 104 2.79 2.57 8.25
CA ALA A 104 3.18 3.92 8.65
C ALA A 104 2.85 4.95 7.57
N HIS A 105 3.11 4.62 6.31
CA HIS A 105 2.78 5.48 5.19
C HIS A 105 1.26 5.69 5.09
N ALA A 106 0.48 4.63 5.25
CA ALA A 106 -0.98 4.71 5.28
C ALA A 106 -1.47 5.61 6.43
N LYS A 107 -0.89 5.46 7.61
CA LYS A 107 -1.26 6.28 8.77
C LYS A 107 -0.93 7.75 8.56
N ALA A 108 0.24 8.06 8.03
CA ALA A 108 0.64 9.42 7.71
C ALA A 108 -0.28 10.04 6.67
N LEU A 109 -0.65 9.27 5.63
CA LEU A 109 -1.58 9.71 4.60
C LEU A 109 -2.98 9.97 5.18
N GLU A 110 -3.46 9.09 6.05
CA GLU A 110 -4.74 9.23 6.74
C GLU A 110 -4.79 10.53 7.57
N LEU A 111 -3.74 10.79 8.33
CA LEU A 111 -3.64 12.00 9.15
C LEU A 111 -3.58 13.28 8.30
N ALA A 112 -2.83 13.25 7.20
CA ALA A 112 -2.74 14.38 6.28
C ALA A 112 -4.07 14.63 5.57
N ALA A 113 -4.75 13.59 5.13
CA ALA A 113 -6.05 13.68 4.46
C ALA A 113 -7.10 14.29 5.41
N LEU A 114 -7.08 13.90 6.68
CA LEU A 114 -8.02 14.39 7.68
C LEU A 114 -7.94 15.91 7.85
N LYS A 115 -6.73 16.48 7.78
CA LYS A 115 -6.52 17.94 7.86
C LYS A 115 -7.19 18.68 6.71
N GLY A 116 -7.28 18.07 5.54
CA GLY A 116 -7.94 18.60 4.36
C GLY A 116 -9.42 18.25 4.24
N GLY A 117 -10.01 17.61 5.25
CA GLY A 117 -11.39 17.14 5.20
C GLY A 117 -11.60 15.93 4.29
N GLU A 118 -10.53 15.22 3.98
CA GLU A 118 -10.56 14.02 3.15
C GLU A 118 -10.28 12.78 4.00
N THR A 119 -10.39 11.61 3.38
CA THR A 119 -10.08 10.33 4.00
C THR A 119 -9.03 9.58 3.19
N ALA A 120 -8.34 8.66 3.84
CA ALA A 120 -7.41 7.75 3.19
C ALA A 120 -7.55 6.36 3.79
N MET A 121 -7.31 5.34 2.97
CA MET A 121 -7.56 3.96 3.34
C MET A 121 -6.47 3.07 2.75
N LEU A 122 -5.98 2.13 3.55
CA LEU A 122 -5.05 1.11 3.08
C LEU A 122 -5.85 -0.09 2.57
N ILE A 123 -5.52 -0.53 1.37
CA ILE A 123 -6.15 -1.69 0.75
C ILE A 123 -5.21 -2.89 0.89
N THR A 124 -5.64 -3.88 1.67
CA THR A 124 -4.85 -5.07 1.97
C THR A 124 -5.77 -6.25 2.28
N ARG A 125 -5.30 -7.46 2.00
CA ARG A 125 -5.97 -8.68 2.45
C ARG A 125 -5.28 -9.32 3.66
N ASP A 126 -4.13 -8.81 4.07
CA ASP A 126 -3.36 -9.33 5.21
C ASP A 126 -4.00 -8.88 6.52
N ARG A 127 -4.55 -9.84 7.25
CA ARG A 127 -5.28 -9.58 8.50
C ARG A 127 -4.41 -9.00 9.62
N ALA A 128 -3.09 -9.13 9.54
CA ALA A 128 -2.19 -8.54 10.52
C ALA A 128 -2.30 -7.02 10.58
N PHE A 129 -2.64 -6.37 9.47
CA PHE A 129 -2.85 -4.91 9.44
C PHE A 129 -4.04 -4.47 10.32
N TRP A 130 -5.05 -5.34 10.52
CA TRP A 130 -6.18 -5.05 11.41
C TRP A 130 -5.78 -5.02 12.88
N ARG A 131 -4.59 -5.53 13.22
CA ARG A 131 -4.05 -5.57 14.59
C ARG A 131 -3.10 -4.40 14.88
N VAL A 132 -2.89 -3.50 13.94
CA VAL A 132 -1.99 -2.35 14.13
C VAL A 132 -2.51 -1.47 15.26
N PRO A 133 -1.67 -1.14 16.26
CA PRO A 133 -2.06 -0.27 17.36
C PRO A 133 -2.50 1.11 16.88
N GLY A 134 -3.55 1.64 17.48
CA GLY A 134 -4.15 2.92 17.06
C GLY A 134 -5.08 2.81 15.87
N GLY A 135 -5.12 1.66 15.21
CA GLY A 135 -5.98 1.38 14.07
C GLY A 135 -5.57 2.08 12.78
N LEU A 136 -6.06 1.53 11.69
CA LEU A 136 -5.95 2.08 10.33
C LEU A 136 -7.31 1.96 9.66
N ALA A 137 -7.64 2.89 8.77
CA ALA A 137 -8.74 2.68 7.85
C ALA A 137 -8.31 1.65 6.81
N LEU A 138 -9.00 0.52 6.76
CA LEU A 138 -8.62 -0.66 5.98
C LEU A 138 -9.80 -1.17 5.15
N ASP A 139 -9.50 -1.69 3.98
CA ASP A 139 -10.46 -2.44 3.16
C ASP A 139 -9.72 -3.55 2.40
N ASP A 140 -10.45 -4.58 2.04
CA ASP A 140 -9.94 -5.73 1.30
C ASP A 140 -10.69 -5.85 -0.03
N TRP A 141 -10.00 -5.54 -1.12
CA TRP A 141 -10.60 -5.59 -2.46
C TRP A 141 -10.71 -7.00 -3.04
N THR A 142 -10.23 -8.01 -2.32
CA THR A 142 -10.42 -9.42 -2.72
C THR A 142 -11.78 -9.98 -2.28
N GLN A 143 -12.51 -9.25 -1.43
CA GLN A 143 -13.83 -9.64 -0.90
C GLN A 143 -14.98 -9.04 -1.71
#